data_519355e79cecc9f36110bfbab407d51b
#
_entry.id   519355e79cecc9f36110bfbab407d51b
#
_cell.length_a   1.000
_cell.length_b   1.000
_cell.length_c   1.000
_cell.angle_alpha   90.00
_cell.angle_beta   90.00
_cell.angle_gamma   90.00
#
_symmetry.space_group_name_H-M   'P 1'
#
loop_
_entity.id
_entity.type
_entity.pdbx_description
1 polymer ?
#
loop_
_entity_poly.entity_id
_entity_poly.type
_entity_poly.pdbx_seq_one_letter_code
_entity_poly.pdbx_strand_id
1 'polypeptide(L)'
;MFSESPTEFINNSSIGIHAVSAEGIVVYANSCELEVLGYEKDEYIGHPVSEFQIDKSCLADMMERLGRFELLKNYPAKVKGKTGIKYIIYNSSVYEKDGTFVHTRCYGTEVEKLIYDAFLQVHNQSS
;
A
#
# COMPACT_ATOMS: atom_id res chain seq x y z
N MET A 1 30.16 4.50 -6.13
CA MET A 1 29.24 5.63 -5.84
C MET A 1 27.86 5.35 -6.41
N PHE A 2 26.85 5.68 -5.65
CA PHE A 2 25.46 5.53 -6.10
C PHE A 2 25.16 6.59 -7.17
N SER A 3 24.82 6.16 -8.39
CA SER A 3 24.64 7.07 -9.51
C SER A 3 23.22 7.11 -10.07
N GLU A 4 22.37 6.20 -9.68
CA GLU A 4 20.97 6.23 -10.10
C GLU A 4 20.20 7.33 -9.34
N SER A 5 19.28 8.03 -10.02
CA SER A 5 18.46 9.03 -9.32
C SER A 5 17.50 8.37 -8.33
N PRO A 6 17.19 9.03 -7.20
CA PRO A 6 16.18 8.49 -6.28
C PRO A 6 14.82 8.21 -6.96
N THR A 7 14.40 9.05 -7.89
CA THR A 7 13.16 8.85 -8.62
C THR A 7 13.19 7.56 -9.44
N GLU A 8 14.27 7.30 -10.16
CA GLU A 8 14.41 6.06 -10.93
C GLU A 8 14.51 4.84 -10.02
N PHE A 9 15.24 4.98 -8.91
CA PHE A 9 15.41 3.91 -7.96
C PHE A 9 14.04 3.46 -7.39
N ILE A 10 13.21 4.40 -7.01
CA ILE A 10 11.88 4.10 -6.46
C ILE A 10 10.95 3.58 -7.56
N ASN A 11 10.95 4.23 -8.72
CA ASN A 11 10.04 3.86 -9.80
C ASN A 11 10.32 2.46 -10.36
N ASN A 12 11.57 2.02 -10.33
CA ASN A 12 11.98 0.71 -10.86
C ASN A 12 12.23 -0.31 -9.75
N SER A 13 11.76 -0.04 -8.56
CA SER A 13 11.85 -0.96 -7.43
C SER A 13 11.07 -2.26 -7.72
N SER A 14 11.53 -3.37 -7.16
CA SER A 14 10.88 -4.68 -7.33
C SER A 14 9.71 -4.90 -6.37
N ILE A 15 9.38 -3.91 -5.55
CA ILE A 15 8.17 -3.94 -4.71
C ILE A 15 7.25 -2.78 -5.12
N GLY A 16 5.96 -2.97 -4.89
CA GLY A 16 4.98 -1.93 -5.16
C GLY A 16 5.09 -0.81 -4.12
N ILE A 17 5.16 0.43 -4.58
CA ILE A 17 5.21 1.60 -3.70
C ILE A 17 4.07 2.52 -4.10
N HIS A 18 3.24 2.90 -3.12
CA HIS A 18 2.21 3.90 -3.36
C HIS A 18 2.04 4.79 -2.14
N ALA A 19 1.38 5.91 -2.34
CA ALA A 19 1.11 6.87 -1.29
C ALA A 19 -0.35 7.30 -1.35
N VAL A 20 -0.96 7.46 -0.17
CA VAL A 20 -2.36 7.87 -0.01
C VAL A 20 -2.39 9.15 0.82
N SER A 21 -3.12 10.15 0.36
CA SER A 21 -3.26 11.43 1.07
C SER A 21 -4.11 11.28 2.33
N ALA A 22 -4.14 12.34 3.14
CA ALA A 22 -4.97 12.38 4.35
C ALA A 22 -6.46 12.21 4.02
N GLU A 23 -6.89 12.56 2.81
CA GLU A 23 -8.28 12.40 2.35
C GLU A 23 -8.56 11.01 1.78
N GLY A 24 -7.58 10.11 1.79
CA GLY A 24 -7.77 8.75 1.29
C GLY A 24 -7.62 8.61 -0.22
N ILE A 25 -6.99 9.55 -0.89
CA ILE A 25 -6.80 9.55 -2.34
C ILE A 25 -5.39 9.03 -2.66
N VAL A 26 -5.28 8.12 -3.62
CA VAL A 26 -3.98 7.64 -4.10
C VAL A 26 -3.29 8.79 -4.84
N VAL A 27 -2.11 9.20 -4.36
CA VAL A 27 -1.38 10.34 -4.93
C VAL A 27 -0.09 9.93 -5.63
N TYR A 28 0.38 8.71 -5.42
CA TYR A 28 1.58 8.20 -6.08
C TYR A 28 1.51 6.68 -6.20
N ALA A 29 2.07 6.15 -7.29
CA ALA A 29 2.29 4.73 -7.48
C ALA A 29 3.50 4.55 -8.39
N ASN A 30 4.38 3.61 -8.03
CA ASN A 30 5.51 3.30 -8.90
C ASN A 30 5.09 2.26 -9.97
N SER A 31 6.02 1.95 -10.88
CA SER A 31 5.74 1.02 -11.97
C SER A 31 5.36 -0.37 -11.49
N CYS A 32 6.02 -0.86 -10.45
CA CYS A 32 5.73 -2.19 -9.89
C CYS A 32 4.31 -2.27 -9.34
N GLU A 33 3.87 -1.25 -8.61
CA GLU A 33 2.50 -1.20 -8.08
C GLU A 33 1.47 -1.27 -9.20
N LEU A 34 1.67 -0.47 -10.25
CA LEU A 34 0.76 -0.46 -11.39
C LEU A 34 0.75 -1.78 -12.14
N GLU A 35 1.92 -2.40 -12.32
CA GLU A 35 2.01 -3.71 -12.99
C GLU A 35 1.32 -4.81 -12.18
N VAL A 36 1.57 -4.86 -10.89
CA VAL A 36 0.97 -5.88 -10.01
C VAL A 36 -0.55 -5.77 -10.04
N LEU A 37 -1.08 -4.57 -9.93
CA LEU A 37 -2.53 -4.36 -9.91
C LEU A 37 -3.15 -4.38 -11.30
N GLY A 38 -2.37 -4.10 -12.34
CA GLY A 38 -2.84 -4.12 -13.73
C GLY A 38 -3.49 -2.82 -14.17
N TYR A 39 -3.28 -1.72 -13.46
CA TYR A 39 -3.89 -0.44 -13.78
C TYR A 39 -2.94 0.49 -14.52
N GLU A 40 -3.51 1.34 -15.37
CA GLU A 40 -2.81 2.53 -15.86
C GLU A 40 -2.79 3.59 -14.76
N LYS A 41 -1.90 4.57 -14.87
CA LYS A 41 -1.78 5.63 -13.84
C LYS A 41 -3.10 6.31 -13.56
N ASP A 42 -3.84 6.70 -14.60
CA ASP A 42 -5.09 7.44 -14.46
C ASP A 42 -6.24 6.59 -13.93
N GLU A 43 -6.08 5.27 -13.94
CA GLU A 43 -7.07 4.36 -13.34
C GLU A 43 -6.85 4.20 -11.82
N TYR A 44 -5.70 4.59 -11.31
CA TYR A 44 -5.31 4.34 -9.92
C TYR A 44 -5.02 5.64 -9.17
N ILE A 45 -4.08 6.44 -9.68
CA ILE A 45 -3.71 7.73 -9.06
C ILE A 45 -4.86 8.71 -9.24
N GLY A 46 -5.23 9.39 -8.15
CA GLY A 46 -6.35 10.32 -8.14
C GLY A 46 -7.66 9.69 -7.71
N HIS A 47 -7.68 8.37 -7.50
CA HIS A 47 -8.88 7.66 -7.06
C HIS A 47 -8.83 7.37 -5.57
N PRO A 48 -10.00 7.27 -4.90
CA PRO A 48 -10.04 6.86 -3.50
C PRO A 48 -9.46 5.46 -3.32
N VAL A 49 -8.60 5.29 -2.33
CA VAL A 49 -8.00 3.97 -2.05
C VAL A 49 -9.08 2.95 -1.70
N SER A 50 -10.22 3.40 -1.20
CA SER A 50 -11.35 2.54 -0.87
C SER A 50 -11.92 1.79 -2.07
N GLU A 51 -11.68 2.26 -3.29
CA GLU A 51 -12.11 1.54 -4.49
C GLU A 51 -11.33 0.23 -4.68
N PHE A 52 -10.14 0.14 -4.11
CA PHE A 52 -9.23 -0.98 -4.38
C PHE A 52 -9.09 -1.94 -3.19
N GLN A 53 -9.51 -1.54 -2.01
CA GLN A 53 -9.50 -2.43 -0.84
C GLN A 53 -10.80 -3.22 -0.78
N ILE A 54 -10.66 -4.55 -0.76
CA ILE A 54 -11.83 -5.44 -0.77
C ILE A 54 -12.49 -5.46 0.60
N ASP A 55 -11.68 -5.54 1.66
CA ASP A 55 -12.18 -5.58 3.03
C ASP A 55 -12.17 -4.17 3.62
N LYS A 56 -13.36 -3.59 3.78
CA LYS A 56 -13.50 -2.21 4.28
C LYS A 56 -13.11 -2.07 5.75
N SER A 57 -13.31 -3.11 6.55
CA SER A 57 -12.87 -3.08 7.95
C SER A 57 -11.36 -3.10 8.06
N CYS A 58 -10.69 -3.83 7.16
CA CYS A 58 -9.24 -3.84 7.06
C CYS A 58 -8.71 -2.45 6.71
N LEU A 59 -9.29 -1.82 5.70
CA LEU A 59 -8.90 -0.46 5.31
C LEU A 59 -9.10 0.52 6.46
N ALA A 60 -10.22 0.45 7.16
CA ALA A 60 -10.50 1.32 8.30
C ALA A 60 -9.44 1.16 9.39
N ASP A 61 -9.05 -0.09 9.69
CA ASP A 61 -8.02 -0.38 10.69
C ASP A 61 -6.67 0.19 10.26
N MET A 62 -6.29 0.00 9.00
CA MET A 62 -5.02 0.53 8.46
C MET A 62 -4.99 2.05 8.58
N MET A 63 -6.03 2.72 8.14
CA MET A 63 -6.08 4.19 8.15
C MET A 63 -6.12 4.74 9.58
N GLU A 64 -6.78 4.07 10.49
CA GLU A 64 -6.78 4.46 11.90
C GLU A 64 -5.39 4.38 12.51
N ARG A 65 -4.68 3.27 12.29
CA ARG A 65 -3.32 3.10 12.81
C ARG A 65 -2.37 4.12 12.21
N LEU A 66 -2.42 4.31 10.89
CA LEU A 66 -1.57 5.29 10.21
C LEU A 66 -1.92 6.72 10.65
N GLY A 67 -3.20 6.99 10.92
CA GLY A 67 -3.62 8.29 11.44
C GLY A 67 -3.04 8.60 12.82
N ARG A 68 -2.66 7.58 13.58
CA ARG A 68 -1.95 7.73 14.85
C ARG A 68 -0.43 7.66 14.68
N PHE A 69 0.05 7.70 13.43
CA PHE A 69 1.47 7.61 13.07
C PHE A 69 2.12 6.28 13.49
N GLU A 70 1.33 5.22 13.60
CA GLU A 70 1.86 3.87 13.83
C GLU A 70 2.40 3.30 12.52
N LEU A 71 3.43 2.46 12.63
CA LEU A 71 3.94 1.70 11.49
C LEU A 71 3.07 0.48 11.27
N LEU A 72 2.76 0.16 10.02
CA LEU A 72 2.19 -1.14 9.68
C LEU A 72 3.33 -2.07 9.29
N LYS A 73 3.38 -3.25 9.91
CA LYS A 73 4.41 -4.26 9.63
C LYS A 73 3.73 -5.56 9.24
N ASN A 74 4.09 -6.07 8.06
CA ASN A 74 3.58 -7.35 7.55
C ASN A 74 2.05 -7.41 7.59
N TYR A 75 1.40 -6.34 7.17
CA TYR A 75 -0.04 -6.20 7.23
C TYR A 75 -0.66 -6.84 5.99
N PRO A 76 -1.45 -7.92 6.14
CA PRO A 76 -2.03 -8.61 4.99
C PRO A 76 -3.27 -7.90 4.47
N ALA A 77 -3.38 -7.74 3.17
CA ALA A 77 -4.53 -7.08 2.54
C ALA A 77 -4.93 -7.76 1.26
N LYS A 78 -6.23 -7.74 0.97
CA LYS A 78 -6.78 -8.15 -0.32
C LYS A 78 -7.06 -6.90 -1.12
N VAL A 79 -6.48 -6.83 -2.31
CA VAL A 79 -6.58 -5.65 -3.16
C VAL A 79 -7.25 -6.03 -4.46
N LYS A 80 -8.14 -5.17 -4.94
CA LYS A 80 -8.82 -5.37 -6.21
C LYS A 80 -7.89 -4.95 -7.34
N GLY A 81 -7.31 -5.95 -8.03
CA GLY A 81 -6.60 -5.70 -9.28
C GLY A 81 -7.60 -5.58 -10.44
N LYS A 82 -7.11 -5.12 -11.57
CA LYS A 82 -7.95 -4.94 -12.76
C LYS A 82 -8.58 -6.25 -13.23
N THR A 83 -7.87 -7.37 -13.07
CA THR A 83 -8.31 -8.67 -13.56
C THR A 83 -8.58 -9.68 -12.45
N GLY A 84 -8.51 -9.29 -11.19
CA GLY A 84 -8.78 -10.19 -10.07
C GLY A 84 -8.18 -9.72 -8.76
N ILE A 85 -8.42 -10.51 -7.73
CA ILE A 85 -7.92 -10.21 -6.38
C ILE A 85 -6.42 -10.43 -6.31
N LYS A 86 -5.73 -9.48 -5.69
CA LYS A 86 -4.31 -9.59 -5.37
C LYS A 86 -4.12 -9.65 -3.86
N TYR A 87 -3.23 -10.51 -3.43
CA TYR A 87 -2.87 -10.65 -2.01
C TYR A 87 -1.56 -9.92 -1.78
N ILE A 88 -1.58 -8.91 -0.94
CA ILE A 88 -0.45 -8.01 -0.74
C ILE A 88 -0.11 -7.97 0.75
N ILE A 89 1.19 -8.03 1.04
CA ILE A 89 1.68 -7.78 2.40
C ILE A 89 2.28 -6.38 2.41
N TYR A 90 1.72 -5.50 3.25
CA TYR A 90 2.14 -4.11 3.33
C TYR A 90 3.03 -3.85 4.53
N ASN A 91 4.03 -3.01 4.30
CA ASN A 91 4.78 -2.33 5.35
C ASN A 91 4.64 -0.84 5.06
N SER A 92 4.12 -0.09 6.01
CA SER A 92 3.70 1.28 5.75
C SER A 92 4.10 2.22 6.88
N SER A 93 4.38 3.45 6.51
CA SER A 93 4.65 4.55 7.42
C SER A 93 3.94 5.80 6.91
N VAL A 94 4.08 6.90 7.63
CA VAL A 94 3.45 8.16 7.26
C VAL A 94 4.52 9.22 7.11
N TYR A 95 4.42 10.01 6.05
CA TYR A 95 5.16 11.25 5.94
C TYR A 95 4.36 12.33 6.66
N GLU A 96 4.92 12.83 7.76
CA GLU A 96 4.34 13.95 8.47
C GLU A 96 5.22 15.18 8.34
N LYS A 97 4.61 16.35 8.40
CA LYS A 97 5.33 17.61 8.36
C LYS A 97 4.71 18.50 9.43
N ASP A 98 5.54 18.91 10.40
CA ASP A 98 5.11 19.76 11.52
C ASP A 98 3.90 19.16 12.26
N GLY A 99 3.91 17.84 12.47
CA GLY A 99 2.83 17.13 13.14
C GLY A 99 1.62 16.84 12.29
N THR A 100 1.63 17.24 11.01
CA THR A 100 0.50 17.05 10.10
C THR A 100 0.75 15.85 9.19
N PHE A 101 -0.26 14.98 9.10
CA PHE A 101 -0.27 13.85 8.16
C PHE A 101 -0.31 14.39 6.73
N VAL A 102 0.71 14.10 5.94
CA VAL A 102 0.76 14.53 4.53
C VAL A 102 0.30 13.40 3.62
N HIS A 103 0.97 12.25 3.69
CA HIS A 103 0.57 11.05 2.94
C HIS A 103 1.22 9.81 3.56
N THR A 104 0.69 8.65 3.22
CA THR A 104 1.30 7.38 3.60
C THR A 104 2.50 7.07 2.71
N ARG A 105 3.37 6.18 3.20
CA ARG A 105 4.38 5.51 2.39
C ARG A 105 4.09 4.02 2.49
N CYS A 106 3.58 3.44 1.43
CA CYS A 106 3.14 2.05 1.43
C CYS A 106 4.02 1.21 0.54
N TYR A 107 4.61 0.18 1.10
CA TYR A 107 5.47 -0.78 0.39
C TYR A 107 4.76 -2.12 0.40
N GLY A 108 4.38 -2.61 -0.78
CA GLY A 108 3.57 -3.81 -0.91
C GLY A 108 4.27 -4.90 -1.70
N THR A 109 4.23 -6.11 -1.18
CA THR A 109 4.75 -7.29 -1.85
C THR A 109 3.58 -8.20 -2.18
N GLU A 110 3.42 -8.52 -3.46
CA GLU A 110 2.43 -9.51 -3.88
C GLU A 110 2.88 -10.90 -3.43
N VAL A 111 1.94 -11.65 -2.84
CA VAL A 111 2.19 -13.01 -2.38
C VAL A 111 1.06 -13.93 -2.85
N GLU A 112 1.30 -15.24 -2.81
CA GLU A 112 0.26 -16.22 -3.07
C GLU A 112 -0.71 -16.27 -1.89
N LYS A 113 -1.94 -16.70 -2.15
CA LYS A 113 -3.00 -16.77 -1.12
C LYS A 113 -2.55 -17.55 0.11
N LEU A 114 -1.81 -18.63 -0.07
CA LEU A 114 -1.33 -19.45 1.06
C LEU A 114 -0.45 -18.62 2.01
N ILE A 115 0.42 -17.78 1.45
CA ILE A 115 1.29 -16.90 2.23
C ILE A 115 0.45 -15.81 2.91
N TYR A 116 -0.51 -15.25 2.18
CA TYR A 116 -1.44 -14.27 2.75
C TYR A 116 -2.19 -14.86 3.96
N ASP A 117 -2.70 -16.08 3.82
CA ASP A 117 -3.44 -16.75 4.90
C ASP A 117 -2.57 -16.95 6.14
N ALA A 118 -1.28 -17.28 5.96
CA ALA A 118 -0.34 -17.43 7.08
C ALA A 118 -0.12 -16.09 7.79
N PHE A 119 0.10 -15.01 7.04
CA PHE A 119 0.25 -13.68 7.64
C PHE A 119 -1.02 -13.22 8.33
N LEU A 120 -2.19 -13.50 7.73
CA LEU A 120 -3.47 -13.14 8.31
C LEU A 120 -3.69 -13.82 9.66
N GLN A 121 -3.34 -15.09 9.76
CA GLN A 121 -3.45 -15.83 11.01
C GLN A 121 -2.61 -15.21 12.12
N VAL A 122 -1.36 -14.86 11.81
CA VAL A 122 -0.46 -14.20 12.78
C VAL A 122 -1.02 -12.81 13.15
N HIS A 123 -1.49 -12.06 12.17
CA HIS A 123 -2.07 -10.74 12.38
C HIS A 123 -3.28 -10.81 13.32
N ASN A 124 -4.17 -11.75 13.10
CA ASN A 124 -5.38 -11.92 13.93
C ASN A 124 -5.03 -12.35 15.36
N GLN A 125 -3.96 -13.10 15.55
CA GLN A 125 -3.51 -13.51 16.88
C GLN A 125 -2.84 -12.36 17.65
N SER A 126 -2.30 -11.37 16.94
CA SER A 126 -1.54 -10.27 17.53
C SER A 126 -2.38 -9.05 17.87
N SER A 127 -3.61 -9.01 17.40
CA SER A 127 -4.48 -7.84 17.55
C SER A 127 -5.55 -7.97 18.60
#